data_43b4039aef250167605c2f3dc525a02e
#
_entry.id   43b4039aef250167605c2f3dc525a02e
#
_cell.length_a   1.000
_cell.length_b   1.000
_cell.length_c   1.000
_cell.angle_alpha   90.00
_cell.angle_beta   90.00
_cell.angle_gamma   90.00
#
_symmetry.space_group_name_H-M   'P 1'
#
loop_
_entity.id
_entity.type
_entity.pdbx_description
1 polymer ?
#
loop_
_entity_poly.entity_id
_entity_poly.type
_entity_poly.pdbx_seq_one_letter_code
_entity_poly.pdbx_strand_id
1 'polypeptide(L)'
;MVFLLLFGIVSLFSDMTHEGASSIRGAYLSIMGASAGAIGFFSGLGELIGYSMRYLFGKITDKTRQYWPITVIGYVLDVMAVPALALVGEHGWIWACFLLLVQRMGKAIKKPAKDTIMSFTASQEGVGKSFCLQEMLDQIGAFLGPVLLYLVMLFRTDGDVFENYAFCFAVLAIPGLITLVLLLLTWRKFPYPERFEPEPKEYVPFRMKKSFVLYIAGISCFAFGFIDYSLIIMHVSNTYAGLAADLAQTSALVTEGTLPLLYAGAMLVDAIAALVFGHLYDKIGMKALMISTLLSSAFAVFVFSVHSIPMLLIGIALWGIGMGAQESILKAVVTSMVPKHCRATGYGIFECAFGVFWFLGSWIMGVLYDLSIPAMVAVSVIAQLSAIPLYLASDRKQRVQA
;
A
#
# COMPACT_ATOMS: atom_id res chain seq x y z
N MET A 1 6.23 10.74 -24.42
CA MET A 1 6.36 9.27 -24.36
C MET A 1 7.66 8.79 -23.71
N VAL A 2 8.89 9.15 -24.17
CA VAL A 2 10.17 8.66 -23.60
C VAL A 2 10.32 8.98 -22.09
N PHE A 3 9.94 10.19 -21.68
CA PHE A 3 9.97 10.57 -20.26
C PHE A 3 9.04 9.70 -19.41
N LEU A 4 7.81 9.50 -19.85
CA LEU A 4 6.81 8.69 -19.13
C LEU A 4 7.26 7.23 -18.97
N LEU A 5 7.86 6.67 -20.03
CA LEU A 5 8.43 5.31 -19.97
C LEU A 5 9.60 5.22 -18.99
N LEU A 6 10.57 6.14 -19.06
CA LEU A 6 11.71 6.14 -18.14
C LEU A 6 11.24 6.28 -16.69
N PHE A 7 10.32 7.22 -16.43
CA PHE A 7 9.83 7.47 -15.09
C PHE A 7 8.93 6.33 -14.57
N GLY A 8 8.17 5.69 -15.47
CA GLY A 8 7.43 4.46 -15.15
C GLY A 8 8.35 3.29 -14.80
N ILE A 9 9.48 3.12 -15.52
CA ILE A 9 10.47 2.09 -15.19
C ILE A 9 11.16 2.38 -13.85
N VAL A 10 11.46 3.65 -13.53
CA VAL A 10 11.92 4.05 -12.18
C VAL A 10 10.93 3.63 -11.11
N SER A 11 9.63 3.85 -11.33
CA SER A 11 8.58 3.42 -10.41
C SER A 11 8.51 1.90 -10.27
N LEU A 12 8.57 1.16 -11.38
CA LEU A 12 8.58 -0.30 -11.40
C LEU A 12 9.65 -0.87 -10.47
N PHE A 13 10.91 -0.45 -10.62
CA PHE A 13 12.01 -0.94 -9.77
C PHE A 13 11.90 -0.45 -8.32
N SER A 14 11.37 0.74 -8.09
CA SER A 14 11.07 1.22 -6.75
C SER A 14 10.01 0.36 -6.05
N ASP A 15 8.91 0.05 -6.75
CA ASP A 15 7.84 -0.77 -6.19
C ASP A 15 8.25 -2.23 -6.07
N MET A 16 9.09 -2.74 -6.97
CA MET A 16 9.73 -4.04 -6.81
C MET A 16 10.54 -4.12 -5.50
N THR A 17 11.27 -3.06 -5.13
CA THR A 17 12.00 -2.99 -3.85
C THR A 17 11.04 -2.93 -2.67
N HIS A 18 10.05 -2.07 -2.72
CA HIS A 18 9.12 -1.79 -1.64
C HIS A 18 8.18 -2.98 -1.36
N GLU A 19 7.54 -3.50 -2.40
CA GLU A 19 6.56 -4.58 -2.27
C GLU A 19 7.24 -5.94 -2.05
N GLY A 20 8.46 -6.12 -2.57
CA GLY A 20 9.31 -7.23 -2.15
C GLY A 20 9.53 -7.24 -0.64
N ALA A 21 9.94 -6.11 -0.05
CA ALA A 21 10.09 -6.00 1.41
C ALA A 21 8.77 -6.21 2.16
N SER A 22 7.65 -5.70 1.62
CA SER A 22 6.32 -5.85 2.23
C SER A 22 5.89 -7.31 2.33
N SER A 23 6.31 -8.16 1.40
CA SER A 23 5.95 -9.58 1.36
C SER A 23 6.52 -10.42 2.51
N ILE A 24 7.61 -9.96 3.14
CA ILE A 24 8.30 -10.72 4.21
C ILE A 24 8.47 -9.95 5.52
N ARG A 25 8.23 -8.61 5.54
CA ARG A 25 8.53 -7.77 6.71
C ARG A 25 7.84 -8.21 7.99
N GLY A 26 6.60 -8.68 7.92
CA GLY A 26 5.83 -9.13 9.09
C GLY A 26 6.43 -10.38 9.72
N ALA A 27 6.79 -11.37 8.89
CA ALA A 27 7.47 -12.60 9.31
C ALA A 27 8.86 -12.28 9.88
N TYR A 28 9.64 -11.45 9.20
CA TYR A 28 10.96 -11.01 9.66
C TYR A 28 10.91 -10.34 11.03
N LEU A 29 10.02 -9.38 11.25
CA LEU A 29 9.85 -8.71 12.53
C LEU A 29 9.41 -9.67 13.64
N SER A 30 8.56 -10.65 13.32
CA SER A 30 8.11 -11.67 14.26
C SER A 30 9.26 -12.56 14.72
N ILE A 31 10.11 -13.02 13.82
CA ILE A 31 11.30 -13.82 14.12
C ILE A 31 12.29 -13.02 14.99
N MET A 32 12.40 -11.72 14.79
CA MET A 32 13.21 -10.83 15.63
C MET A 32 12.62 -10.58 17.02
N GLY A 33 11.44 -11.12 17.33
CA GLY A 33 10.77 -11.01 18.64
C GLY A 33 9.81 -9.83 18.78
N ALA A 34 9.41 -9.16 17.69
CA ALA A 34 8.37 -8.15 17.74
C ALA A 34 7.00 -8.78 17.97
N SER A 35 6.20 -8.26 18.93
CA SER A 35 4.81 -8.68 19.14
C SER A 35 3.90 -8.21 18.00
N ALA A 36 2.74 -8.85 17.84
CA ALA A 36 1.75 -8.41 16.85
C ALA A 36 1.29 -6.97 17.12
N GLY A 37 1.14 -6.58 18.38
CA GLY A 37 0.85 -5.20 18.77
C GLY A 37 1.92 -4.21 18.29
N ALA A 38 3.21 -4.56 18.40
CA ALA A 38 4.31 -3.72 17.89
C ALA A 38 4.30 -3.65 16.37
N ILE A 39 4.13 -4.77 15.67
CA ILE A 39 4.05 -4.82 14.20
C ILE A 39 2.88 -3.96 13.70
N GLY A 40 1.69 -4.11 14.29
CA GLY A 40 0.51 -3.30 13.96
C GLY A 40 0.72 -1.81 14.23
N PHE A 41 1.34 -1.45 15.37
CA PHE A 41 1.66 -0.06 15.70
C PHE A 41 2.59 0.58 14.66
N PHE A 42 3.75 -0.04 14.38
CA PHE A 42 4.73 0.54 13.47
C PHE A 42 4.28 0.52 12.01
N SER A 43 3.55 -0.52 11.59
CA SER A 43 2.95 -0.57 10.24
C SER A 43 1.93 0.54 10.06
N GLY A 44 0.99 0.67 10.99
CA GLY A 44 -0.02 1.73 10.96
C GLY A 44 0.58 3.13 11.10
N LEU A 45 1.58 3.32 11.97
CA LEU A 45 2.30 4.59 12.12
C LEU A 45 3.00 4.99 10.82
N GLY A 46 3.55 4.02 10.10
CA GLY A 46 4.13 4.22 8.78
C GLY A 46 3.11 4.77 7.77
N GLU A 47 1.89 4.24 7.77
CA GLU A 47 0.80 4.74 6.91
C GLU A 47 0.37 6.16 7.32
N LEU A 48 0.17 6.41 8.62
CA LEU A 48 -0.17 7.75 9.13
C LEU A 48 0.88 8.79 8.73
N ILE A 49 2.16 8.49 8.92
CA ILE A 49 3.28 9.34 8.49
C ILE A 49 3.22 9.50 6.97
N GLY A 50 3.02 8.40 6.23
CA GLY A 50 2.91 8.37 4.79
C GLY A 50 1.88 9.38 4.26
N TYR A 51 0.67 9.35 4.79
CA TYR A 51 -0.41 10.26 4.37
C TYR A 51 -0.20 11.70 4.86
N SER A 52 0.21 11.89 6.12
CA SER A 52 0.40 13.22 6.70
C SER A 52 1.54 13.99 6.04
N MET A 53 2.67 13.34 5.79
CA MET A 53 3.83 13.96 5.17
C MET A 53 3.62 14.30 3.69
N ARG A 54 2.77 13.57 2.96
CA ARG A 54 2.41 13.94 1.58
C ARG A 54 1.83 15.35 1.50
N TYR A 55 0.94 15.70 2.42
CA TYR A 55 0.38 17.05 2.48
C TYR A 55 1.45 18.11 2.77
N LEU A 56 2.33 17.85 3.74
CA LEU A 56 3.40 18.76 4.10
C LEU A 56 4.38 18.97 2.93
N PHE A 57 4.87 17.88 2.34
CA PHE A 57 5.82 17.94 1.24
C PHE A 57 5.18 18.42 -0.07
N GLY A 58 3.88 18.20 -0.27
CA GLY A 58 3.14 18.85 -1.35
C GLY A 58 3.23 20.38 -1.27
N LYS A 59 2.94 20.96 -0.09
CA LYS A 59 3.09 22.40 0.13
C LYS A 59 4.53 22.91 -0.04
N ILE A 60 5.52 22.14 0.44
CA ILE A 60 6.94 22.48 0.30
C ILE A 60 7.32 22.47 -1.18
N THR A 61 6.89 21.46 -1.93
CA THR A 61 7.15 21.33 -3.38
C THR A 61 6.54 22.50 -4.15
N ASP A 62 5.28 22.86 -3.88
CA ASP A 62 4.59 23.96 -4.52
C ASP A 62 5.27 25.31 -4.23
N LYS A 63 5.70 25.52 -2.98
CA LYS A 63 6.36 26.76 -2.57
C LYS A 63 7.77 26.90 -3.10
N THR A 64 8.54 25.79 -3.12
CA THR A 64 9.98 25.83 -3.50
C THR A 64 10.20 25.58 -4.97
N ARG A 65 9.24 24.93 -5.66
CA ARG A 65 9.36 24.44 -7.05
C ARG A 65 10.58 23.54 -7.28
N GLN A 66 11.12 22.94 -6.21
CA GLN A 66 12.27 22.03 -6.27
C GLN A 66 11.82 20.58 -6.46
N TYR A 67 11.22 20.30 -7.60
CA TYR A 67 10.63 18.99 -7.88
C TYR A 67 11.66 17.86 -7.86
N TRP A 68 12.78 17.99 -8.59
CA TRP A 68 13.80 16.96 -8.69
C TRP A 68 14.54 16.68 -7.38
N PRO A 69 15.07 17.68 -6.64
CA PRO A 69 15.76 17.43 -5.37
C PRO A 69 14.86 16.70 -4.37
N ILE A 70 13.60 17.11 -4.21
CA ILE A 70 12.64 16.47 -3.30
C ILE A 70 12.36 15.04 -3.75
N THR A 71 12.16 14.81 -5.04
CA THR A 71 11.96 13.47 -5.61
C THR A 71 13.15 12.57 -5.33
N VAL A 72 14.38 13.03 -5.59
CA VAL A 72 15.61 12.24 -5.38
C VAL A 72 15.82 11.91 -3.91
N ILE A 73 15.69 12.88 -3.01
CA ILE A 73 15.82 12.64 -1.55
C ILE A 73 14.80 11.58 -1.12
N GLY A 74 13.54 11.71 -1.56
CA GLY A 74 12.51 10.75 -1.23
C GLY A 74 12.81 9.34 -1.75
N TYR A 75 13.28 9.21 -2.99
CA TYR A 75 13.69 7.91 -3.54
C TYR A 75 14.91 7.30 -2.82
N VAL A 76 15.93 8.11 -2.49
CA VAL A 76 17.09 7.62 -1.72
C VAL A 76 16.65 7.05 -0.38
N LEU A 77 15.83 7.78 0.38
CA LEU A 77 15.32 7.30 1.67
C LEU A 77 14.47 6.04 1.52
N ASP A 78 13.59 6.00 0.52
CA ASP A 78 12.68 4.87 0.28
C ASP A 78 13.46 3.60 -0.09
N VAL A 79 14.30 3.65 -1.14
CA VAL A 79 14.92 2.44 -1.67
C VAL A 79 16.18 2.00 -0.93
N MET A 80 16.85 2.89 -0.15
CA MET A 80 18.04 2.51 0.61
C MET A 80 17.72 2.02 2.02
N ALA A 81 16.60 2.45 2.60
CA ALA A 81 16.18 1.95 3.91
C ALA A 81 15.84 0.45 3.89
N VAL A 82 15.37 -0.09 2.76
CA VAL A 82 15.02 -1.51 2.61
C VAL A 82 16.26 -2.41 2.70
N PRO A 83 17.31 -2.24 1.89
CA PRO A 83 18.54 -3.06 2.03
C PRO A 83 19.23 -2.88 3.37
N ALA A 84 19.09 -1.71 4.01
CA ALA A 84 19.66 -1.48 5.33
C ALA A 84 19.08 -2.42 6.41
N LEU A 85 17.89 -2.99 6.20
CA LEU A 85 17.32 -4.02 7.07
C LEU A 85 18.22 -5.26 7.17
N ALA A 86 18.98 -5.57 6.12
CA ALA A 86 19.94 -6.68 6.12
C ALA A 86 21.10 -6.50 7.13
N LEU A 87 21.35 -5.27 7.58
CA LEU A 87 22.40 -4.94 8.54
C LEU A 87 21.93 -4.97 9.99
N VAL A 88 20.63 -5.17 10.21
CA VAL A 88 20.04 -5.21 11.55
C VAL A 88 20.25 -6.59 12.14
N GLY A 89 20.78 -6.66 13.36
CA GLY A 89 20.98 -7.94 14.06
C GLY A 89 19.66 -8.58 14.52
N GLU A 90 19.69 -9.88 14.81
CA GLU A 90 18.53 -10.72 15.11
C GLU A 90 17.59 -10.17 16.21
N HIS A 91 18.11 -9.47 17.20
CA HIS A 91 17.31 -8.86 18.27
C HIS A 91 17.04 -7.36 18.07
N GLY A 92 17.31 -6.83 16.88
CA GLY A 92 17.22 -5.40 16.55
C GLY A 92 15.87 -4.96 15.98
N TRP A 93 14.74 -5.59 16.31
CA TRP A 93 13.44 -5.30 15.70
C TRP A 93 13.02 -3.83 15.80
N ILE A 94 13.44 -3.11 16.84
CA ILE A 94 13.17 -1.66 16.98
C ILE A 94 13.86 -0.87 15.87
N TRP A 95 15.13 -1.22 15.56
CA TRP A 95 15.89 -0.59 14.47
C TRP A 95 15.29 -0.95 13.09
N ALA A 96 14.84 -2.18 12.94
CA ALA A 96 14.12 -2.59 11.73
C ALA A 96 12.83 -1.77 11.54
N CYS A 97 12.02 -1.59 12.60
CA CYS A 97 10.85 -0.71 12.57
C CYS A 97 11.21 0.73 12.24
N PHE A 98 12.31 1.28 12.81
CA PHE A 98 12.77 2.62 12.48
C PHE A 98 13.14 2.77 11.00
N LEU A 99 13.87 1.81 10.43
CA LEU A 99 14.20 1.81 9.00
C LEU A 99 12.95 1.72 8.10
N LEU A 100 11.94 0.93 8.50
CA LEU A 100 10.65 0.87 7.81
C LEU A 100 9.89 2.20 7.88
N LEU A 101 9.97 2.93 8.99
CA LEU A 101 9.41 4.29 9.07
C LEU A 101 10.17 5.26 8.15
N VAL A 102 11.51 5.21 8.12
CA VAL A 102 12.33 6.01 7.17
C VAL A 102 11.93 5.71 5.73
N GLN A 103 11.73 4.46 5.39
CA GLN A 103 11.27 4.03 4.09
C GLN A 103 9.89 4.66 3.75
N ARG A 104 8.92 4.61 4.67
CA ARG A 104 7.60 5.23 4.49
C ARG A 104 7.68 6.75 4.35
N MET A 105 8.56 7.41 5.11
CA MET A 105 8.83 8.84 4.97
C MET A 105 9.37 9.15 3.56
N GLY A 106 10.34 8.37 3.07
CA GLY A 106 10.85 8.52 1.71
C GLY A 106 9.76 8.45 0.65
N LYS A 107 8.87 7.44 0.75
CA LYS A 107 7.71 7.29 -0.15
C LYS A 107 6.76 8.50 -0.08
N ALA A 108 6.54 9.04 1.11
CA ALA A 108 5.70 10.22 1.31
C ALA A 108 6.30 11.52 0.76
N ILE A 109 7.61 11.68 0.89
CA ILE A 109 8.36 12.85 0.39
C ILE A 109 8.36 12.88 -1.13
N LYS A 110 8.67 11.74 -1.80
CA LYS A 110 8.79 11.70 -3.27
C LYS A 110 7.45 11.86 -3.97
N LYS A 111 6.34 11.36 -3.40
CA LYS A 111 5.07 11.19 -4.12
C LYS A 111 4.49 12.50 -4.67
N PRO A 112 4.34 13.59 -3.90
CA PRO A 112 3.80 14.84 -4.42
C PRO A 112 4.64 15.44 -5.55
N ALA A 113 5.98 15.46 -5.39
CA ALA A 113 6.88 15.98 -6.39
C ALA A 113 6.89 15.10 -7.66
N LYS A 114 6.90 13.77 -7.49
CA LYS A 114 6.79 12.79 -8.58
C LYS A 114 5.51 13.01 -9.39
N ASP A 115 4.36 13.07 -8.72
CA ASP A 115 3.06 13.22 -9.37
C ASP A 115 2.94 14.57 -10.10
N THR A 116 3.56 15.63 -9.54
CA THR A 116 3.63 16.94 -10.20
C THR A 116 4.48 16.90 -11.48
N ILE A 117 5.69 16.33 -11.42
CA ILE A 117 6.54 16.14 -12.61
C ILE A 117 5.80 15.33 -13.69
N MET A 118 5.09 14.27 -13.28
CA MET A 118 4.29 13.46 -14.18
C MET A 118 3.15 14.26 -14.82
N SER A 119 2.46 15.10 -14.06
CA SER A 119 1.32 15.88 -14.54
C SER A 119 1.72 16.88 -15.65
N PHE A 120 2.89 17.48 -15.55
CA PHE A 120 3.41 18.38 -16.57
C PHE A 120 3.56 17.70 -17.93
N THR A 121 4.06 16.46 -17.94
CA THR A 121 4.30 15.70 -19.17
C THR A 121 3.02 15.03 -19.67
N ALA A 122 2.14 14.64 -18.77
CA ALA A 122 0.87 14.01 -19.09
C ALA A 122 -0.09 14.94 -19.83
N SER A 123 0.03 16.27 -19.63
CA SER A 123 -0.79 17.27 -20.34
C SER A 123 -0.63 17.22 -21.86
N GLN A 124 0.53 16.77 -22.38
CA GLN A 124 0.83 16.68 -23.81
C GLN A 124 0.40 15.36 -24.47
N GLU A 125 0.38 14.25 -23.70
CA GLU A 125 0.16 12.89 -24.24
C GLU A 125 -1.21 12.30 -23.86
N GLY A 126 -1.98 13.02 -23.06
CA GLY A 126 -3.24 12.56 -22.47
C GLY A 126 -3.03 12.06 -21.03
N VAL A 127 -3.62 12.79 -20.09
CA VAL A 127 -3.45 12.59 -18.65
C VAL A 127 -3.83 11.17 -18.24
N GLY A 128 -4.99 10.66 -18.68
CA GLY A 128 -5.46 9.33 -18.31
C GLY A 128 -4.53 8.21 -18.80
N LYS A 129 -4.03 8.29 -20.04
CA LYS A 129 -3.13 7.30 -20.63
C LYS A 129 -1.79 7.26 -19.91
N SER A 130 -1.27 8.41 -19.50
CA SER A 130 0.02 8.54 -18.82
C SER A 130 -0.02 7.93 -17.42
N PHE A 131 -1.07 8.23 -16.63
CA PHE A 131 -1.24 7.64 -15.30
C PHE A 131 -1.58 6.15 -15.36
N CYS A 132 -2.34 5.70 -16.37
CA CYS A 132 -2.62 4.28 -16.57
C CYS A 132 -1.35 3.48 -16.88
N LEU A 133 -0.46 4.00 -17.74
CA LEU A 133 0.83 3.37 -18.03
C LEU A 133 1.71 3.27 -16.78
N GLN A 134 1.73 4.32 -15.96
CA GLN A 134 2.47 4.31 -14.71
C GLN A 134 1.92 3.29 -13.73
N GLU A 135 0.61 3.27 -13.50
CA GLU A 135 -0.04 2.32 -12.60
C GLU A 135 0.22 0.87 -13.04
N MET A 136 0.17 0.61 -14.36
CA MET A 136 0.51 -0.71 -14.89
C MET A 136 1.96 -1.12 -14.57
N LEU A 137 2.92 -0.20 -14.69
CA LEU A 137 4.32 -0.47 -14.37
C LEU A 137 4.55 -0.62 -12.86
N ASP A 138 3.86 0.16 -12.04
CA ASP A 138 3.87 0.07 -10.58
C ASP A 138 3.36 -1.32 -10.15
N GLN A 139 2.24 -1.80 -10.71
CA GLN A 139 1.68 -3.13 -10.42
C GLN A 139 2.60 -4.30 -10.89
N ILE A 140 3.27 -4.15 -12.04
CA ILE A 140 4.28 -5.13 -12.48
C ILE A 140 5.43 -5.18 -11.47
N GLY A 141 5.90 -4.04 -10.96
CA GLY A 141 6.92 -3.98 -9.91
C GLY A 141 6.46 -4.65 -8.62
N ALA A 142 5.23 -4.38 -8.19
CA ALA A 142 4.62 -4.95 -6.99
C ALA A 142 4.51 -6.48 -7.05
N PHE A 143 4.27 -7.04 -8.23
CA PHE A 143 4.28 -8.49 -8.45
C PHE A 143 5.69 -9.07 -8.52
N LEU A 144 6.60 -8.43 -9.27
CA LEU A 144 7.95 -8.95 -9.50
C LEU A 144 8.85 -8.92 -8.25
N GLY A 145 8.64 -7.98 -7.34
CA GLY A 145 9.41 -7.90 -6.08
C GLY A 145 9.31 -9.17 -5.24
N PRO A 146 8.12 -9.58 -4.82
CA PRO A 146 7.91 -10.83 -4.11
C PRO A 146 8.36 -12.07 -4.88
N VAL A 147 8.14 -12.12 -6.21
CA VAL A 147 8.62 -13.21 -7.06
C VAL A 147 10.16 -13.30 -7.04
N LEU A 148 10.86 -12.17 -7.09
CA LEU A 148 12.32 -12.14 -6.94
C LEU A 148 12.75 -12.77 -5.61
N LEU A 149 12.09 -12.40 -4.50
CA LEU A 149 12.43 -12.95 -3.19
C LEU A 149 12.13 -14.44 -3.08
N TYR A 150 11.03 -14.90 -3.67
CA TYR A 150 10.75 -16.33 -3.78
C TYR A 150 11.87 -17.07 -4.52
N LEU A 151 12.34 -16.56 -5.66
CA LEU A 151 13.45 -17.15 -6.39
C LEU A 151 14.73 -17.17 -5.55
N VAL A 152 15.03 -16.11 -4.82
CA VAL A 152 16.18 -16.07 -3.89
C VAL A 152 16.07 -17.17 -2.84
N MET A 153 14.92 -17.30 -2.21
CA MET A 153 14.66 -18.32 -1.19
C MET A 153 14.73 -19.75 -1.75
N LEU A 154 14.30 -19.95 -3.01
CA LEU A 154 14.37 -21.27 -3.69
C LEU A 154 15.80 -21.77 -3.88
N PHE A 155 16.75 -20.86 -4.15
CA PHE A 155 18.16 -21.19 -4.33
C PHE A 155 18.97 -21.20 -3.03
N ARG A 156 18.38 -20.74 -1.94
CA ARG A 156 19.04 -20.65 -0.64
C ARG A 156 18.38 -21.61 0.36
N THR A 157 18.71 -22.89 0.24
CA THR A 157 18.16 -23.96 1.09
C THR A 157 18.93 -24.15 2.39
N ASP A 158 20.18 -23.67 2.46
CA ASP A 158 21.07 -23.84 3.60
C ASP A 158 21.19 -22.52 4.36
N GLY A 159 20.77 -22.46 5.59
CA GLY A 159 20.92 -21.29 6.46
C GLY A 159 19.75 -21.11 7.43
N ASP A 160 19.99 -20.30 8.46
CA ASP A 160 18.93 -19.90 9.38
C ASP A 160 17.90 -18.99 8.69
N VAL A 161 16.64 -19.08 9.11
CA VAL A 161 15.53 -18.32 8.52
C VAL A 161 15.75 -16.82 8.59
N PHE A 162 16.32 -16.33 9.70
CA PHE A 162 16.68 -14.93 9.87
C PHE A 162 17.72 -14.47 8.83
N GLU A 163 18.80 -15.26 8.63
CA GLU A 163 19.82 -14.96 7.63
C GLU A 163 19.28 -14.97 6.21
N ASN A 164 18.34 -15.86 5.91
CA ASN A 164 17.70 -15.92 4.62
C ASN A 164 16.86 -14.67 4.33
N TYR A 165 16.11 -14.17 5.31
CA TYR A 165 15.38 -12.90 5.19
C TYR A 165 16.33 -11.70 5.08
N ALA A 166 17.38 -11.64 5.89
CA ALA A 166 18.39 -10.58 5.80
C ALA A 166 19.03 -10.54 4.39
N PHE A 167 19.34 -11.71 3.82
CA PHE A 167 19.82 -11.80 2.45
C PHE A 167 18.78 -11.34 1.41
N CYS A 168 17.51 -11.66 1.59
CA CYS A 168 16.43 -11.15 0.74
C CYS A 168 16.40 -9.61 0.73
N PHE A 169 16.50 -8.97 1.89
CA PHE A 169 16.60 -7.51 1.97
C PHE A 169 17.86 -6.97 1.28
N ALA A 170 19.00 -7.65 1.40
CA ALA A 170 20.23 -7.26 0.70
C ALA A 170 20.06 -7.34 -0.83
N VAL A 171 19.40 -8.37 -1.35
CA VAL A 171 19.14 -8.53 -2.79
C VAL A 171 18.24 -7.40 -3.33
N LEU A 172 17.32 -6.87 -2.55
CA LEU A 172 16.50 -5.73 -2.94
C LEU A 172 17.32 -4.43 -3.13
N ALA A 173 18.60 -4.41 -2.74
CA ALA A 173 19.52 -3.34 -3.15
C ALA A 173 19.68 -3.26 -4.67
N ILE A 174 19.57 -4.37 -5.39
CA ILE A 174 19.74 -4.39 -6.86
C ILE A 174 18.66 -3.54 -7.55
N PRO A 175 17.35 -3.81 -7.42
CA PRO A 175 16.33 -2.94 -8.00
C PRO A 175 16.36 -1.53 -7.39
N GLY A 176 16.71 -1.37 -6.11
CA GLY A 176 16.89 -0.07 -5.48
C GLY A 176 17.98 0.79 -6.15
N LEU A 177 19.15 0.23 -6.42
CA LEU A 177 20.23 0.92 -7.12
C LEU A 177 19.87 1.23 -8.57
N ILE A 178 19.19 0.30 -9.27
CA ILE A 178 18.69 0.54 -10.63
C ILE A 178 17.72 1.74 -10.62
N THR A 179 16.82 1.80 -9.63
CA THR A 179 15.91 2.95 -9.44
C THR A 179 16.69 4.27 -9.36
N LEU A 180 17.72 4.35 -8.52
CA LEU A 180 18.50 5.58 -8.33
C LEU A 180 19.27 5.97 -9.58
N VAL A 181 19.90 5.01 -10.27
CA VAL A 181 20.63 5.26 -11.51
C VAL A 181 19.67 5.78 -12.60
N LEU A 182 18.54 5.12 -12.81
CA LEU A 182 17.54 5.54 -13.80
C LEU A 182 16.94 6.91 -13.47
N LEU A 183 16.69 7.17 -12.18
CA LEU A 183 16.19 8.47 -11.72
C LEU A 183 17.17 9.59 -12.04
N LEU A 184 18.46 9.41 -11.73
CA LEU A 184 19.50 10.39 -12.03
C LEU A 184 19.69 10.61 -13.55
N LEU A 185 19.61 9.54 -14.34
CA LEU A 185 19.63 9.64 -15.81
C LEU A 185 18.41 10.40 -16.34
N THR A 186 17.23 10.13 -15.76
CA THR A 186 15.99 10.85 -16.13
C THR A 186 16.08 12.32 -15.77
N TRP A 187 16.59 12.65 -14.58
CA TRP A 187 16.83 14.03 -14.18
C TRP A 187 17.80 14.75 -15.12
N ARG A 188 18.95 14.13 -15.45
CA ARG A 188 19.91 14.73 -16.40
C ARG A 188 19.34 14.98 -17.78
N LYS A 189 18.45 14.09 -18.24
CA LYS A 189 17.81 14.21 -19.56
C LYS A 189 16.67 15.23 -19.58
N PHE A 190 15.97 15.42 -18.47
CA PHE A 190 14.80 16.30 -18.34
C PHE A 190 14.91 17.19 -17.09
N PRO A 191 15.87 18.14 -17.05
CA PRO A 191 16.15 18.92 -15.84
C PRO A 191 15.06 19.93 -15.47
N TYR A 192 14.22 20.36 -16.44
CA TYR A 192 13.21 21.41 -16.26
C TYR A 192 11.83 20.93 -16.70
N PRO A 193 11.14 20.10 -15.89
CA PRO A 193 9.82 19.57 -16.23
C PRO A 193 8.72 20.64 -16.25
N GLU A 194 8.89 21.73 -15.47
CA GLU A 194 7.96 22.85 -15.37
C GLU A 194 7.75 23.63 -16.69
N ARG A 195 8.59 23.46 -17.70
CA ARG A 195 8.41 24.08 -19.03
C ARG A 195 7.13 23.62 -19.74
N PHE A 196 6.49 22.59 -19.24
CA PHE A 196 5.25 22.03 -19.78
C PHE A 196 4.01 22.41 -18.95
N GLU A 197 4.14 23.34 -17.97
CA GLU A 197 3.10 23.69 -17.01
C GLU A 197 1.94 24.47 -17.65
N PRO A 198 0.68 24.06 -17.47
CA PRO A 198 -0.48 24.91 -17.74
C PRO A 198 -0.65 25.98 -16.66
N GLU A 199 -1.24 27.13 -17.02
CA GLU A 199 -1.44 28.27 -16.12
C GLU A 199 -2.13 27.90 -14.78
N PRO A 200 -1.73 28.54 -13.65
CA PRO A 200 -2.31 28.27 -12.34
C PRO A 200 -3.79 28.65 -12.27
N LYS A 201 -4.61 27.78 -11.68
CA LYS A 201 -6.04 28.00 -11.49
C LYS A 201 -6.31 28.75 -10.18
N GLU A 202 -7.32 29.64 -10.16
CA GLU A 202 -7.74 30.37 -8.98
C GLU A 202 -8.17 29.45 -7.83
N TYR A 203 -7.75 29.81 -6.60
CA TYR A 203 -8.13 29.10 -5.37
C TYR A 203 -9.56 29.45 -4.96
N VAL A 204 -10.41 28.44 -4.79
CA VAL A 204 -11.77 28.58 -4.26
C VAL A 204 -11.90 27.74 -2.98
N PRO A 205 -12.43 28.31 -1.87
CA PRO A 205 -12.54 27.60 -0.62
C PRO A 205 -13.51 26.42 -0.70
N PHE A 206 -13.08 25.27 -0.17
CA PHE A 206 -13.87 24.03 -0.15
C PHE A 206 -14.90 24.05 0.99
N ARG A 207 -16.17 23.80 0.65
CA ARG A 207 -17.24 23.56 1.65
C ARG A 207 -17.59 22.07 1.68
N MET A 208 -17.41 21.43 2.85
CA MET A 208 -17.75 20.03 3.05
C MET A 208 -19.27 19.80 3.00
N LYS A 209 -19.72 19.02 2.03
CA LYS A 209 -21.13 18.57 1.95
C LYS A 209 -21.35 17.38 2.90
N LYS A 210 -22.58 17.23 3.42
CA LYS A 210 -22.94 16.12 4.32
C LYS A 210 -22.72 14.72 3.68
N SER A 211 -22.89 14.59 2.38
CA SER A 211 -22.59 13.36 1.62
C SER A 211 -21.11 12.99 1.71
N PHE A 212 -20.22 13.97 1.56
CA PHE A 212 -18.77 13.76 1.66
C PHE A 212 -18.34 13.37 3.10
N VAL A 213 -18.91 14.00 4.14
CA VAL A 213 -18.64 13.62 5.54
C VAL A 213 -19.06 12.19 5.83
N LEU A 214 -20.23 11.75 5.36
CA LEU A 214 -20.68 10.36 5.52
C LEU A 214 -19.78 9.36 4.77
N TYR A 215 -19.30 9.74 3.59
CA TYR A 215 -18.33 8.95 2.85
C TYR A 215 -17.02 8.80 3.62
N ILE A 216 -16.46 9.91 4.15
CA ILE A 216 -15.25 9.89 4.97
C ILE A 216 -15.44 9.01 6.22
N ALA A 217 -16.57 9.10 6.91
CA ALA A 217 -16.88 8.25 8.06
C ALA A 217 -16.94 6.75 7.65
N GLY A 218 -17.54 6.43 6.51
CA GLY A 218 -17.59 5.06 6.01
C GLY A 218 -16.20 4.50 5.69
N ILE A 219 -15.37 5.27 4.97
CA ILE A 219 -14.01 4.82 4.64
C ILE A 219 -13.11 4.72 5.88
N SER A 220 -13.35 5.56 6.89
CA SER A 220 -12.66 5.48 8.18
C SER A 220 -12.99 4.18 8.91
N CYS A 221 -14.26 3.75 8.91
CA CYS A 221 -14.66 2.46 9.47
C CYS A 221 -14.03 1.28 8.70
N PHE A 222 -13.99 1.37 7.38
CA PHE A 222 -13.31 0.37 6.55
C PHE A 222 -11.82 0.31 6.89
N ALA A 223 -11.11 1.45 6.85
CA ALA A 223 -9.68 1.54 7.13
C ALA A 223 -9.31 1.03 8.53
N PHE A 224 -10.17 1.31 9.53
CA PHE A 224 -10.01 0.81 10.89
C PHE A 224 -10.11 -0.72 10.97
N GLY A 225 -11.04 -1.33 10.23
CA GLY A 225 -11.26 -2.78 10.23
C GLY A 225 -10.33 -3.56 9.32
N PHE A 226 -9.63 -2.91 8.38
CA PHE A 226 -8.80 -3.57 7.40
C PHE A 226 -7.42 -3.90 7.98
N ILE A 227 -7.10 -5.20 8.09
CA ILE A 227 -5.86 -5.67 8.72
C ILE A 227 -4.70 -5.52 7.74
N ASP A 228 -3.60 -4.88 8.19
CA ASP A 228 -2.37 -4.74 7.41
C ASP A 228 -1.75 -6.10 7.07
N TYR A 229 -1.20 -6.22 5.85
CA TYR A 229 -0.60 -7.46 5.38
C TYR A 229 0.55 -7.96 6.24
N SER A 230 1.27 -7.06 6.92
CA SER A 230 2.34 -7.46 7.84
C SER A 230 1.84 -8.35 8.97
N LEU A 231 0.62 -8.13 9.47
CA LEU A 231 0.00 -8.96 10.49
C LEU A 231 -0.48 -10.30 9.91
N ILE A 232 -0.97 -10.29 8.66
CA ILE A 232 -1.36 -11.50 7.94
C ILE A 232 -0.15 -12.41 7.74
N ILE A 233 0.95 -11.88 7.19
CA ILE A 233 2.14 -12.69 6.88
C ILE A 233 2.84 -13.18 8.14
N MET A 234 2.83 -12.38 9.22
CA MET A 234 3.29 -12.81 10.54
C MET A 234 2.46 -14.02 11.03
N HIS A 235 1.13 -13.93 10.95
CA HIS A 235 0.24 -15.02 11.35
C HIS A 235 0.48 -16.29 10.54
N VAL A 236 0.65 -16.13 9.21
CA VAL A 236 0.90 -17.26 8.31
C VAL A 236 2.25 -17.91 8.62
N SER A 237 3.30 -17.12 8.81
CA SER A 237 4.63 -17.61 9.22
C SER A 237 4.54 -18.39 10.54
N ASN A 238 3.97 -17.81 11.57
CA ASN A 238 3.89 -18.43 12.90
C ASN A 238 2.98 -19.69 12.93
N THR A 239 1.93 -19.72 12.11
CA THR A 239 0.93 -20.81 12.17
C THR A 239 1.25 -21.94 11.22
N TYR A 240 1.65 -21.64 9.97
CA TYR A 240 1.78 -22.64 8.91
C TYR A 240 3.23 -23.06 8.68
N ALA A 241 4.19 -22.13 8.72
CA ALA A 241 5.59 -22.47 8.51
C ALA A 241 6.18 -23.23 9.70
N GLY A 242 5.74 -22.92 10.95
CA GLY A 242 6.10 -23.67 12.14
C GLY A 242 5.52 -25.10 12.19
N LEU A 243 4.28 -25.29 11.71
CA LEU A 243 3.65 -26.64 11.64
C LEU A 243 4.30 -27.55 10.57
N ALA A 244 4.88 -26.98 9.53
CA ALA A 244 5.53 -27.74 8.46
C ALA A 244 6.75 -28.54 8.95
N ALA A 245 7.39 -28.06 10.03
CA ALA A 245 8.50 -28.76 10.65
C ALA A 245 8.07 -30.04 11.41
N ASP A 246 6.83 -30.07 11.95
CA ASP A 246 6.33 -31.19 12.76
C ASP A 246 5.51 -32.23 12.00
N LEU A 247 4.95 -31.87 10.85
CA LEU A 247 4.06 -32.73 10.06
C LEU A 247 4.63 -32.97 8.65
N ALA A 248 5.42 -34.02 8.50
CA ALA A 248 6.09 -34.43 7.26
C ALA A 248 5.16 -34.72 6.05
N GLN A 249 3.90 -34.35 6.04
CA GLN A 249 2.95 -34.75 5.00
C GLN A 249 2.01 -33.67 4.42
N THR A 250 1.86 -32.46 4.99
CA THR A 250 0.73 -31.62 4.55
C THR A 250 1.09 -30.23 4.02
N SER A 251 2.32 -29.76 4.07
CA SER A 251 2.56 -28.32 3.88
C SER A 251 3.78 -27.92 3.05
N ALA A 252 4.12 -28.67 2.04
CA ALA A 252 5.11 -28.22 1.02
C ALA A 252 4.67 -26.91 0.28
N LEU A 253 3.40 -26.50 0.43
CA LEU A 253 2.84 -25.32 -0.22
C LEU A 253 3.03 -24.01 0.56
N VAL A 254 3.15 -24.04 1.89
CA VAL A 254 3.35 -22.85 2.73
C VAL A 254 4.57 -23.07 3.62
N THR A 255 5.69 -22.58 3.19
CA THR A 255 6.97 -22.55 3.89
C THR A 255 7.45 -21.11 3.97
N GLU A 256 8.44 -20.80 4.81
CA GLU A 256 9.05 -19.46 4.84
C GLU A 256 9.49 -19.01 3.44
N GLY A 257 10.01 -19.91 2.62
CA GLY A 257 10.42 -19.60 1.24
C GLY A 257 9.27 -19.28 0.29
N THR A 258 8.05 -19.76 0.55
CA THR A 258 6.87 -19.50 -0.31
C THR A 258 6.01 -18.32 0.15
N LEU A 259 6.27 -17.74 1.33
CA LEU A 259 5.54 -16.58 1.84
C LEU A 259 5.50 -15.39 0.84
N PRO A 260 6.59 -15.03 0.15
CA PRO A 260 6.53 -13.98 -0.86
C PRO A 260 5.53 -14.26 -1.99
N LEU A 261 5.32 -15.52 -2.38
CA LEU A 261 4.35 -15.85 -3.43
C LEU A 261 2.90 -15.60 -3.01
N LEU A 262 2.59 -15.73 -1.71
CA LEU A 262 1.26 -15.39 -1.20
C LEU A 262 0.98 -13.90 -1.41
N TYR A 263 1.98 -13.06 -1.18
CA TYR A 263 1.88 -11.62 -1.44
C TYR A 263 1.80 -11.31 -2.93
N ALA A 264 2.63 -11.95 -3.76
CA ALA A 264 2.54 -11.81 -5.22
C ALA A 264 1.14 -12.18 -5.74
N GLY A 265 0.55 -13.26 -5.22
CA GLY A 265 -0.83 -13.65 -5.50
C GLY A 265 -1.85 -12.60 -5.07
N ALA A 266 -1.68 -12.02 -3.86
CA ALA A 266 -2.53 -10.92 -3.39
C ALA A 266 -2.45 -9.70 -4.31
N MET A 267 -1.23 -9.29 -4.72
CA MET A 267 -1.03 -8.15 -5.63
C MET A 267 -1.59 -8.40 -7.03
N LEU A 268 -1.53 -9.64 -7.52
CA LEU A 268 -2.17 -10.00 -8.78
C LEU A 268 -3.70 -9.87 -8.70
N VAL A 269 -4.30 -10.35 -7.61
CA VAL A 269 -5.75 -10.20 -7.36
C VAL A 269 -6.12 -8.74 -7.18
N ASP A 270 -5.29 -7.96 -6.47
CA ASP A 270 -5.41 -6.52 -6.29
C ASP A 270 -5.49 -5.79 -7.64
N ALA A 271 -4.53 -6.02 -8.54
CA ALA A 271 -4.50 -5.43 -9.86
C ALA A 271 -5.77 -5.75 -10.69
N ILE A 272 -6.21 -7.02 -10.66
CA ILE A 272 -7.43 -7.46 -11.35
C ILE A 272 -8.66 -6.79 -10.72
N ALA A 273 -8.74 -6.76 -9.39
CA ALA A 273 -9.83 -6.15 -8.66
C ALA A 273 -9.92 -4.64 -8.92
N ALA A 274 -8.79 -3.93 -8.96
CA ALA A 274 -8.74 -2.51 -9.29
C ALA A 274 -9.39 -2.22 -10.67
N LEU A 275 -9.07 -3.03 -11.69
CA LEU A 275 -9.67 -2.91 -13.02
C LEU A 275 -11.17 -3.24 -13.03
N VAL A 276 -11.55 -4.37 -12.42
CA VAL A 276 -12.95 -4.84 -12.39
C VAL A 276 -13.83 -3.86 -11.61
N PHE A 277 -13.42 -3.48 -10.40
CA PHE A 277 -14.21 -2.60 -9.53
C PHE A 277 -14.19 -1.14 -9.99
N GLY A 278 -13.10 -0.67 -10.62
CA GLY A 278 -13.08 0.63 -11.28
C GLY A 278 -14.13 0.71 -12.39
N HIS A 279 -14.19 -0.30 -13.26
CA HIS A 279 -15.22 -0.36 -14.31
C HIS A 279 -16.65 -0.57 -13.75
N LEU A 280 -16.77 -1.34 -12.68
CA LEU A 280 -18.05 -1.55 -12.01
C LEU A 280 -18.54 -0.24 -11.36
N TYR A 281 -17.64 0.56 -10.80
CA TYR A 281 -17.97 1.88 -10.24
C TYR A 281 -18.54 2.82 -11.31
N ASP A 282 -18.00 2.82 -12.51
CA ASP A 282 -18.54 3.62 -13.62
C ASP A 282 -19.98 3.24 -13.99
N LYS A 283 -20.36 1.95 -13.79
CA LYS A 283 -21.71 1.45 -14.10
C LYS A 283 -22.72 1.61 -12.96
N ILE A 284 -22.32 1.29 -11.73
CA ILE A 284 -23.24 1.21 -10.59
C ILE A 284 -22.90 2.16 -9.43
N GLY A 285 -21.85 2.99 -9.60
CA GLY A 285 -21.46 4.01 -8.61
C GLY A 285 -21.03 3.42 -7.26
N MET A 286 -21.46 4.07 -6.18
CA MET A 286 -21.15 3.69 -4.79
C MET A 286 -21.48 2.25 -4.43
N LYS A 287 -22.40 1.60 -5.15
CA LYS A 287 -22.73 0.19 -4.90
C LYS A 287 -21.54 -0.75 -5.14
N ALA A 288 -20.64 -0.40 -6.07
CA ALA A 288 -19.41 -1.15 -6.30
C ALA A 288 -18.53 -1.18 -5.05
N LEU A 289 -18.37 -0.04 -4.35
CA LEU A 289 -17.64 0.07 -3.09
C LEU A 289 -18.28 -0.77 -1.97
N MET A 290 -19.61 -0.80 -1.88
CA MET A 290 -20.31 -1.63 -0.90
C MET A 290 -20.11 -3.12 -1.15
N ILE A 291 -20.14 -3.56 -2.41
CA ILE A 291 -19.90 -4.96 -2.79
C ILE A 291 -18.46 -5.36 -2.45
N SER A 292 -17.48 -4.53 -2.81
CA SER A 292 -16.07 -4.83 -2.47
C SER A 292 -15.83 -4.90 -0.96
N THR A 293 -16.41 -3.98 -0.20
CA THR A 293 -16.33 -3.97 1.27
C THR A 293 -16.99 -5.23 1.87
N LEU A 294 -18.13 -5.66 1.36
CA LEU A 294 -18.80 -6.88 1.80
C LEU A 294 -17.94 -8.12 1.53
N LEU A 295 -17.36 -8.22 0.34
CA LEU A 295 -16.48 -9.34 -0.02
C LEU A 295 -15.21 -9.34 0.82
N SER A 296 -14.55 -8.18 0.94
CA SER A 296 -13.31 -8.08 1.70
C SER A 296 -13.52 -8.30 3.19
N SER A 297 -14.67 -7.93 3.78
CA SER A 297 -14.90 -8.11 5.21
C SER A 297 -14.76 -9.55 5.70
N ALA A 298 -14.93 -10.53 4.81
CA ALA A 298 -14.78 -11.95 5.14
C ALA A 298 -13.32 -12.42 5.21
N PHE A 299 -12.34 -11.67 4.68
CA PHE A 299 -10.95 -12.16 4.61
C PHE A 299 -10.39 -12.54 5.97
N ALA A 300 -10.68 -11.75 7.01
CA ALA A 300 -10.16 -11.99 8.35
C ALA A 300 -10.63 -13.33 8.93
N VAL A 301 -11.86 -13.75 8.63
CA VAL A 301 -12.38 -15.06 9.03
C VAL A 301 -11.59 -16.18 8.38
N PHE A 302 -11.36 -16.09 7.07
CA PHE A 302 -10.66 -17.13 6.31
C PHE A 302 -9.17 -17.23 6.67
N VAL A 303 -8.50 -16.09 6.89
CA VAL A 303 -7.07 -16.06 7.23
C VAL A 303 -6.81 -16.52 8.66
N PHE A 304 -7.57 -16.03 9.64
CA PHE A 304 -7.21 -16.16 11.05
C PHE A 304 -8.02 -17.22 11.82
N SER A 305 -9.17 -17.67 11.29
CA SER A 305 -10.04 -18.61 12.03
C SER A 305 -10.08 -20.02 11.44
N VAL A 306 -9.63 -20.20 10.20
CA VAL A 306 -9.72 -21.50 9.51
C VAL A 306 -8.32 -22.01 9.17
N HIS A 307 -7.92 -23.11 9.79
CA HIS A 307 -6.58 -23.71 9.62
C HIS A 307 -6.56 -24.64 8.38
N SER A 308 -6.71 -24.05 7.19
CA SER A 308 -6.72 -24.79 5.92
C SER A 308 -6.09 -23.92 4.81
N ILE A 309 -5.16 -24.50 4.06
CA ILE A 309 -4.46 -23.78 2.96
C ILE A 309 -5.44 -23.23 1.89
N PRO A 310 -6.44 -23.98 1.39
CA PRO A 310 -7.40 -23.42 0.45
C PRO A 310 -8.17 -22.21 1.02
N MET A 311 -8.55 -22.25 2.31
CA MET A 311 -9.24 -21.14 2.96
C MET A 311 -8.31 -19.94 3.16
N LEU A 312 -7.05 -20.17 3.52
CA LEU A 312 -6.03 -19.12 3.56
C LEU A 312 -5.90 -18.40 2.21
N LEU A 313 -5.80 -19.15 1.11
CA LEU A 313 -5.69 -18.58 -0.23
C LEU A 313 -6.93 -17.77 -0.61
N ILE A 314 -8.14 -18.25 -0.25
CA ILE A 314 -9.38 -17.49 -0.42
C ILE A 314 -9.34 -16.20 0.40
N GLY A 315 -8.89 -16.26 1.65
CA GLY A 315 -8.76 -15.09 2.51
C GLY A 315 -7.79 -14.06 1.96
N ILE A 316 -6.63 -14.49 1.47
CA ILE A 316 -5.63 -13.62 0.81
C ILE A 316 -6.21 -12.98 -0.47
N ALA A 317 -6.95 -13.76 -1.28
CA ALA A 317 -7.62 -13.22 -2.45
C ALA A 317 -8.69 -12.18 -2.10
N LEU A 318 -9.48 -12.42 -1.05
CA LEU A 318 -10.47 -11.44 -0.56
C LEU A 318 -9.82 -10.17 -0.02
N TRP A 319 -8.65 -10.29 0.62
CA TRP A 319 -7.85 -9.15 1.05
C TRP A 319 -7.37 -8.34 -0.18
N GLY A 320 -6.83 -9.00 -1.20
CA GLY A 320 -6.43 -8.35 -2.46
C GLY A 320 -7.61 -7.66 -3.16
N ILE A 321 -8.80 -8.27 -3.19
CA ILE A 321 -10.02 -7.63 -3.71
C ILE A 321 -10.34 -6.35 -2.94
N GLY A 322 -10.24 -6.37 -1.61
CA GLY A 322 -10.46 -5.20 -0.78
C GLY A 322 -9.49 -4.07 -1.11
N MET A 323 -8.21 -4.39 -1.24
CA MET A 323 -7.15 -3.43 -1.53
C MET A 323 -7.33 -2.79 -2.91
N GLY A 324 -7.44 -3.57 -3.98
CA GLY A 324 -7.55 -3.08 -5.35
C GLY A 324 -8.84 -2.29 -5.61
N ALA A 325 -9.96 -2.75 -5.06
CA ALA A 325 -11.21 -1.98 -5.16
C ALA A 325 -11.10 -0.62 -4.44
N GLN A 326 -10.44 -0.57 -3.30
CA GLN A 326 -10.23 0.69 -2.58
C GLN A 326 -9.35 1.65 -3.38
N GLU A 327 -8.20 1.20 -3.88
CA GLU A 327 -7.26 2.06 -4.62
C GLU A 327 -7.90 2.70 -5.85
N SER A 328 -8.75 1.97 -6.57
CA SER A 328 -9.43 2.46 -7.77
C SER A 328 -10.65 3.33 -7.46
N ILE A 329 -11.55 2.88 -6.57
CA ILE A 329 -12.83 3.53 -6.32
C ILE A 329 -12.68 4.78 -5.46
N LEU A 330 -11.81 4.78 -4.44
CA LEU A 330 -11.70 5.89 -3.50
C LEU A 330 -11.40 7.22 -4.19
N LYS A 331 -10.44 7.22 -5.11
CA LYS A 331 -10.09 8.40 -5.90
C LYS A 331 -11.24 8.85 -6.79
N ALA A 332 -11.99 7.90 -7.38
CA ALA A 332 -13.13 8.17 -8.23
C ALA A 332 -14.29 8.82 -7.44
N VAL A 333 -14.58 8.32 -6.24
CA VAL A 333 -15.63 8.90 -5.36
C VAL A 333 -15.30 10.33 -4.95
N VAL A 334 -14.08 10.60 -4.47
CA VAL A 334 -13.65 11.96 -4.14
C VAL A 334 -13.80 12.88 -5.35
N THR A 335 -13.39 12.41 -6.53
CA THR A 335 -13.51 13.18 -7.79
C THR A 335 -14.95 13.50 -8.14
N SER A 336 -15.91 12.60 -7.85
CA SER A 336 -17.34 12.82 -8.14
C SER A 336 -18.02 13.75 -7.13
N MET A 337 -17.56 13.77 -5.88
CA MET A 337 -18.18 14.55 -4.80
C MET A 337 -17.59 15.94 -4.63
N VAL A 338 -16.34 16.15 -5.06
CA VAL A 338 -15.60 17.39 -4.84
C VAL A 338 -15.44 18.17 -6.14
N PRO A 339 -15.77 19.48 -6.17
CA PRO A 339 -15.58 20.33 -7.36
C PRO A 339 -14.13 20.34 -7.83
N LYS A 340 -13.90 20.47 -9.14
CA LYS A 340 -12.58 20.38 -9.78
C LYS A 340 -11.50 21.25 -9.11
N HIS A 341 -11.87 22.46 -8.73
CA HIS A 341 -10.97 23.46 -8.12
C HIS A 341 -10.65 23.20 -6.62
N CYS A 342 -11.35 22.25 -5.96
CA CYS A 342 -11.15 21.90 -4.55
C CYS A 342 -10.67 20.46 -4.36
N ARG A 343 -10.39 19.73 -5.44
CA ARG A 343 -10.06 18.29 -5.36
C ARG A 343 -8.84 18.00 -4.50
N ALA A 344 -7.81 18.85 -4.58
CA ALA A 344 -6.60 18.70 -3.76
C ALA A 344 -6.93 18.72 -2.25
N THR A 345 -7.78 19.66 -1.82
CA THR A 345 -8.25 19.74 -0.42
C THR A 345 -9.11 18.51 -0.06
N GLY A 346 -10.00 18.09 -0.96
CA GLY A 346 -10.84 16.89 -0.77
C GLY A 346 -10.00 15.63 -0.60
N TYR A 347 -8.98 15.43 -1.44
CA TYR A 347 -8.03 14.32 -1.29
C TYR A 347 -7.23 14.41 0.00
N GLY A 348 -6.75 15.61 0.38
CA GLY A 348 -6.00 15.79 1.63
C GLY A 348 -6.81 15.42 2.88
N ILE A 349 -8.10 15.83 2.94
CA ILE A 349 -9.01 15.46 4.04
C ILE A 349 -9.24 13.94 4.05
N PHE A 350 -9.49 13.36 2.87
CA PHE A 350 -9.68 11.93 2.72
C PHE A 350 -8.44 11.15 3.18
N GLU A 351 -7.26 11.46 2.65
CA GLU A 351 -6.02 10.76 2.97
C GLU A 351 -5.66 10.89 4.47
N CYS A 352 -5.87 12.07 5.06
CA CYS A 352 -5.64 12.28 6.49
C CYS A 352 -6.57 11.40 7.35
N ALA A 353 -7.87 11.40 7.07
CA ALA A 353 -8.82 10.56 7.79
C ALA A 353 -8.50 9.07 7.62
N PHE A 354 -8.25 8.64 6.38
CA PHE A 354 -7.88 7.26 6.07
C PHE A 354 -6.63 6.83 6.84
N GLY A 355 -5.56 7.64 6.81
CA GLY A 355 -4.30 7.34 7.51
C GLY A 355 -4.44 7.25 9.03
N VAL A 356 -5.23 8.15 9.65
CA VAL A 356 -5.49 8.11 11.09
C VAL A 356 -6.23 6.83 11.49
N PHE A 357 -7.29 6.49 10.77
CA PHE A 357 -8.09 5.30 11.10
C PHE A 357 -7.38 3.99 10.72
N TRP A 358 -6.57 3.99 9.68
CA TRP A 358 -5.69 2.87 9.38
C TRP A 358 -4.66 2.62 10.48
N PHE A 359 -4.03 3.69 10.99
CA PHE A 359 -3.11 3.59 12.12
C PHE A 359 -3.77 3.01 13.37
N LEU A 360 -4.90 3.60 13.79
CA LEU A 360 -5.64 3.14 14.97
C LEU A 360 -6.10 1.69 14.80
N GLY A 361 -6.60 1.34 13.62
CA GLY A 361 -7.03 -0.02 13.30
C GLY A 361 -5.87 -1.01 13.35
N SER A 362 -4.78 -0.75 12.64
CA SER A 362 -3.60 -1.63 12.62
C SER A 362 -3.03 -1.86 14.01
N TRP A 363 -2.93 -0.83 14.83
CA TRP A 363 -2.47 -0.94 16.22
C TRP A 363 -3.42 -1.77 17.07
N ILE A 364 -4.71 -1.44 17.06
CA ILE A 364 -5.73 -2.16 17.85
C ILE A 364 -5.85 -3.62 17.39
N MET A 365 -5.82 -3.90 16.08
CA MET A 365 -5.83 -5.26 15.55
C MET A 365 -4.60 -6.05 16.00
N GLY A 366 -3.41 -5.44 16.01
CA GLY A 366 -2.21 -6.07 16.53
C GLY A 366 -2.30 -6.41 18.02
N VAL A 367 -2.79 -5.48 18.85
CA VAL A 367 -3.01 -5.72 20.28
C VAL A 367 -4.07 -6.83 20.50
N LEU A 368 -5.17 -6.78 19.76
CA LEU A 368 -6.21 -7.80 19.83
C LEU A 368 -5.71 -9.17 19.35
N TYR A 369 -4.81 -9.22 18.37
CA TYR A 369 -4.17 -10.46 17.96
C TYR A 369 -3.41 -11.12 19.13
N ASP A 370 -2.62 -10.33 19.87
CA ASP A 370 -1.87 -10.83 21.04
C ASP A 370 -2.79 -11.27 22.19
N LEU A 371 -4.00 -10.68 22.32
CA LEU A 371 -4.96 -10.98 23.37
C LEU A 371 -5.96 -12.08 22.97
N SER A 372 -6.57 -11.98 21.80
CA SER A 372 -7.62 -12.88 21.33
C SER A 372 -7.87 -12.73 19.84
N ILE A 373 -7.39 -13.68 19.04
CA ILE A 373 -7.62 -13.71 17.59
C ILE A 373 -9.11 -13.66 17.23
N PRO A 374 -10.04 -14.41 17.89
CA PRO A 374 -11.47 -14.29 17.59
C PRO A 374 -12.04 -12.89 17.83
N ALA A 375 -11.58 -12.18 18.86
CA ALA A 375 -11.99 -10.80 19.11
C ALA A 375 -11.49 -9.85 18.01
N MET A 376 -10.23 -10.00 17.57
CA MET A 376 -9.67 -9.25 16.47
C MET A 376 -10.49 -9.46 15.18
N VAL A 377 -10.79 -10.71 14.82
CA VAL A 377 -11.60 -11.05 13.65
C VAL A 377 -12.98 -10.43 13.73
N ALA A 378 -13.65 -10.53 14.88
CA ALA A 378 -14.98 -9.95 15.08
C ALA A 378 -14.96 -8.41 14.90
N VAL A 379 -13.98 -7.73 15.50
CA VAL A 379 -13.83 -6.26 15.39
C VAL A 379 -13.53 -5.86 13.94
N SER A 380 -12.64 -6.58 13.25
CA SER A 380 -12.34 -6.35 11.83
C SER A 380 -13.60 -6.43 10.96
N VAL A 381 -14.35 -7.51 11.07
CA VAL A 381 -15.59 -7.73 10.30
C VAL A 381 -16.63 -6.66 10.61
N ILE A 382 -16.91 -6.41 11.88
CA ILE A 382 -17.92 -5.44 12.31
C ILE A 382 -17.56 -4.03 11.83
N ALA A 383 -16.30 -3.61 11.97
CA ALA A 383 -15.85 -2.31 11.52
C ALA A 383 -16.01 -2.13 10.02
N GLN A 384 -15.58 -3.12 9.20
CA GLN A 384 -15.75 -3.05 7.75
C GLN A 384 -17.23 -3.05 7.33
N LEU A 385 -18.06 -3.91 7.93
CA LEU A 385 -19.50 -3.95 7.62
C LEU A 385 -20.22 -2.67 8.04
N SER A 386 -19.78 -1.98 9.10
CA SER A 386 -20.35 -0.71 9.54
C SER A 386 -20.11 0.44 8.53
N ALA A 387 -19.17 0.29 7.62
CA ALA A 387 -18.97 1.23 6.51
C ALA A 387 -20.14 1.23 5.51
N ILE A 388 -20.78 0.06 5.28
CA ILE A 388 -21.82 -0.11 4.27
C ILE A 388 -23.04 0.82 4.48
N PRO A 389 -23.67 0.91 5.68
CA PRO A 389 -24.76 1.84 5.90
C PRO A 389 -24.36 3.31 5.75
N LEU A 390 -23.09 3.67 6.07
CA LEU A 390 -22.59 5.01 5.87
C LEU A 390 -22.44 5.34 4.38
N TYR A 391 -21.95 4.42 3.57
CA TYR A 391 -21.90 4.55 2.11
C TYR A 391 -23.29 4.69 1.51
N LEU A 392 -24.28 3.89 1.96
CA LEU A 392 -25.66 4.00 1.55
C LEU A 392 -26.26 5.38 1.87
N ALA A 393 -26.01 5.88 3.08
CA ALA A 393 -26.48 7.20 3.48
C ALA A 393 -25.83 8.32 2.67
N SER A 394 -24.52 8.17 2.34
CA SER A 394 -23.78 9.09 1.48
C SER A 394 -24.36 9.12 0.07
N ASP A 395 -24.57 7.96 -0.58
CA ASP A 395 -25.12 7.84 -1.94
C ASP A 395 -26.52 8.46 -2.05
N ARG A 396 -27.41 8.16 -1.08
CA ARG A 396 -28.75 8.76 -1.02
C ARG A 396 -28.69 10.29 -0.95
N LYS A 397 -27.82 10.84 -0.09
CA LYS A 397 -27.67 12.31 0.04
C LYS A 397 -27.05 12.95 -1.19
N GLN A 398 -26.13 12.28 -1.85
CA GLN A 398 -25.54 12.76 -3.11
C GLN A 398 -26.60 12.89 -4.20
N ARG A 399 -27.48 11.89 -4.36
CA ARG A 399 -28.59 11.91 -5.33
C ARG A 399 -29.64 12.98 -5.07
N VAL A 400 -29.85 13.37 -3.81
CA VAL A 400 -30.78 14.45 -3.44
C VAL A 400 -30.17 15.84 -3.69
N GLN A 401 -28.82 15.92 -3.75
CA GLN A 401 -28.08 17.20 -3.94
C GLN A 401 -27.65 17.45 -5.39
N ALA A 402 -27.76 16.43 -6.27
CA ALA A 402 -27.56 16.50 -7.72
C ALA A 402 -28.85 16.88 -8.42
#